data_340d9cdbf1a5cbd8ecf646741904cb4e
#
_entry.id   340d9cdbf1a5cbd8ecf646741904cb4e
#
_cell.length_a   1.000
_cell.length_b   1.000
_cell.length_c   1.000
_cell.angle_alpha   90.00
_cell.angle_beta   90.00
_cell.angle_gamma   90.00
#
_symmetry.space_group_name_H-M   'P 1'
#
loop_
_entity.id
_entity.type
_entity.pdbx_description
1 polymer ?
#
loop_
_entity_poly.entity_id
_entity_poly.type
_entity_poly.pdbx_seq_one_letter_code
_entity_poly.pdbx_strand_id
1 'polypeptide(L)'
;MSAPDDSVRQEPLEGFDDIPGTTLFDAQRARQGYHVNQFCMSLMKAENRAEFKKDEATYLKKWPMTEEQRDAILKRDWARMIQLGGNIYYLSKLFSTDGKSFQFVAATMTGLTQEQYAQMMLNGGRTVENNRSKAEWARTGGPAFGAKK
;
A
#
# COMPACT_ATOMS: atom_id res chain seq x y z
N MET A 1 -25.73 24.54 -17.27
CA MET A 1 -24.68 23.59 -16.86
C MET A 1 -25.23 22.82 -15.68
N SER A 2 -25.75 21.59 -15.93
CA SER A 2 -26.28 20.74 -14.88
C SER A 2 -25.15 20.28 -13.97
N ALA A 3 -25.38 20.27 -12.65
CA ALA A 3 -24.44 19.64 -11.72
C ALA A 3 -24.22 18.17 -12.14
N PRO A 4 -23.02 17.63 -11.99
CA PRO A 4 -22.81 16.22 -12.26
C PRO A 4 -23.77 15.40 -11.38
N ASP A 5 -24.45 14.47 -12.03
CA ASP A 5 -25.37 13.55 -11.39
C ASP A 5 -24.56 12.68 -10.40
N ASP A 6 -24.62 13.01 -9.12
CA ASP A 6 -24.01 12.24 -8.02
C ASP A 6 -24.73 10.89 -7.78
N SER A 7 -25.74 10.55 -8.60
CA SER A 7 -26.48 9.29 -8.47
C SER A 7 -25.76 8.09 -9.08
N VAL A 8 -24.66 8.29 -9.81
CA VAL A 8 -23.75 7.20 -10.14
C VAL A 8 -22.85 6.93 -8.92
N ARG A 9 -23.47 6.53 -7.83
CA ARG A 9 -22.77 5.75 -6.81
C ARG A 9 -22.29 4.51 -7.55
N GLN A 10 -20.99 4.46 -7.82
CA GLN A 10 -20.39 3.18 -8.15
C GLN A 10 -20.77 2.23 -7.02
N GLU A 11 -21.61 1.25 -7.34
CA GLU A 11 -21.84 0.12 -6.45
C GLU A 11 -20.46 -0.28 -5.91
N PRO A 12 -20.29 -0.41 -4.58
CA PRO A 12 -19.06 -0.94 -4.06
C PRO A 12 -18.74 -2.19 -4.84
N LEU A 13 -17.48 -2.39 -5.22
CA LEU A 13 -17.06 -3.64 -5.88
C LEU A 13 -17.20 -4.76 -4.84
N GLU A 14 -18.44 -5.13 -4.57
CA GLU A 14 -18.81 -6.13 -3.58
C GLU A 14 -17.99 -7.38 -3.79
N GLY A 15 -17.26 -7.80 -2.75
CA GLY A 15 -16.42 -8.98 -2.75
C GLY A 15 -14.96 -8.77 -3.13
N PHE A 16 -14.54 -7.56 -3.56
CA PHE A 16 -13.12 -7.27 -3.83
C PHE A 16 -12.45 -6.45 -2.73
N ASP A 17 -13.22 -5.71 -1.95
CA ASP A 17 -12.74 -4.81 -0.89
C ASP A 17 -12.43 -5.55 0.42
N ASP A 18 -12.87 -6.79 0.58
CA ASP A 18 -12.69 -7.59 1.78
C ASP A 18 -11.76 -8.81 1.59
N ILE A 19 -10.98 -8.86 0.51
CA ILE A 19 -9.97 -9.92 0.31
C ILE A 19 -8.79 -9.68 1.24
N PRO A 20 -8.46 -10.64 2.13
CA PRO A 20 -7.35 -10.47 3.08
C PRO A 20 -6.02 -10.18 2.39
N GLY A 21 -5.30 -9.16 2.86
CA GLY A 21 -4.00 -8.77 2.32
C GLY A 21 -4.06 -8.08 0.96
N THR A 22 -5.26 -7.74 0.48
CA THR A 22 -5.47 -6.97 -0.76
C THR A 22 -6.07 -5.62 -0.42
N THR A 23 -5.49 -4.56 -0.95
CA THR A 23 -6.05 -3.20 -0.87
C THR A 23 -6.43 -2.77 -2.28
N LEU A 24 -7.72 -2.56 -2.51
CA LEU A 24 -8.21 -2.07 -3.78
C LEU A 24 -7.78 -0.62 -3.98
N PHE A 25 -7.11 -0.32 -5.09
CA PHE A 25 -6.70 1.04 -5.44
C PHE A 25 -7.71 1.62 -6.45
N ASP A 26 -8.58 2.47 -5.96
CA ASP A 26 -9.63 3.16 -6.71
C ASP A 26 -9.40 4.68 -6.74
N ALA A 27 -10.36 5.41 -7.33
CA ALA A 27 -10.29 6.88 -7.41
C ALA A 27 -10.30 7.55 -6.02
N GLN A 28 -11.00 6.97 -5.05
CA GLN A 28 -11.03 7.48 -3.69
C GLN A 28 -9.66 7.34 -3.03
N ARG A 29 -9.02 6.19 -3.17
CA ARG A 29 -7.66 5.96 -2.66
C ARG A 29 -6.64 6.84 -3.37
N ALA A 30 -6.77 7.05 -4.67
CA ALA A 30 -5.91 7.95 -5.42
C ALA A 30 -5.98 9.40 -4.87
N ARG A 31 -7.18 9.88 -4.54
CA ARG A 31 -7.35 11.20 -3.91
C ARG A 31 -6.78 11.24 -2.50
N GLN A 32 -7.05 10.22 -1.69
CA GLN A 32 -6.54 10.11 -0.32
C GLN A 32 -5.02 10.16 -0.28
N GLY A 33 -4.36 9.44 -1.17
CA GLY A 33 -2.91 9.30 -1.22
C GLY A 33 -2.18 10.32 -2.08
N TYR A 34 -2.87 11.32 -2.63
CA TYR A 34 -2.28 12.26 -3.58
C TYR A 34 -0.96 12.85 -3.08
N HIS A 35 -0.93 13.38 -1.87
CA HIS A 35 0.27 14.02 -1.32
C HIS A 35 1.37 13.01 -0.96
N VAL A 36 1.03 11.81 -0.53
CA VAL A 36 1.98 10.71 -0.34
C VAL A 36 2.66 10.37 -1.66
N ASN A 37 1.88 10.25 -2.73
CA ASN A 37 2.40 9.92 -4.05
C ASN A 37 3.23 11.07 -4.64
N GLN A 38 2.85 12.34 -4.43
CA GLN A 38 3.65 13.49 -4.84
C GLN A 38 4.98 13.58 -4.08
N PHE A 39 4.97 13.30 -2.78
CA PHE A 39 6.20 13.16 -2.01
C PHE A 39 7.11 12.10 -2.63
N CYS A 40 6.60 10.90 -2.89
CA CYS A 40 7.39 9.83 -3.50
C CYS A 40 7.98 10.25 -4.85
N MET A 41 7.20 10.94 -5.69
CA MET A 41 7.67 11.45 -6.98
C MET A 41 8.80 12.47 -6.83
N SER A 42 8.79 13.28 -5.78
CA SER A 42 9.88 14.21 -5.51
C SER A 42 11.24 13.53 -5.36
N LEU A 43 11.25 12.28 -4.88
CA LEU A 43 12.47 11.48 -4.67
C LEU A 43 13.11 10.98 -5.98
N MET A 44 12.53 11.27 -7.14
CA MET A 44 13.18 11.02 -8.42
C MET A 44 14.43 11.89 -8.61
N LYS A 45 14.48 13.06 -7.99
CA LYS A 45 15.62 13.99 -8.05
C LYS A 45 16.65 13.67 -6.95
N ALA A 46 17.91 13.64 -7.32
CA ALA A 46 19.00 13.32 -6.39
C ALA A 46 19.11 14.31 -5.23
N GLU A 47 18.94 15.61 -5.50
CA GLU A 47 18.94 16.65 -4.49
C GLU A 47 17.82 16.47 -3.45
N ASN A 48 16.64 16.07 -3.89
CA ASN A 48 15.51 15.80 -3.00
C ASN A 48 15.75 14.58 -2.13
N ARG A 49 16.36 13.52 -2.67
CA ARG A 49 16.76 12.34 -1.88
C ARG A 49 17.78 12.70 -0.80
N ALA A 50 18.76 13.55 -1.13
CA ALA A 50 19.76 14.02 -0.19
C ALA A 50 19.14 14.85 0.94
N GLU A 51 18.22 15.76 0.61
CA GLU A 51 17.50 16.56 1.59
C GLU A 51 16.61 15.68 2.48
N PHE A 52 15.85 14.74 1.90
CA PHE A 52 15.01 13.82 2.64
C PHE A 52 15.82 12.98 3.63
N LYS A 53 16.93 12.39 3.18
CA LYS A 53 17.80 11.58 4.06
C LYS A 53 18.42 12.38 5.20
N LYS A 54 18.60 13.68 5.04
CA LYS A 54 19.15 14.54 6.08
C LYS A 54 18.18 14.74 7.24
N ASP A 55 16.88 14.95 6.95
CA ASP A 55 15.83 15.11 7.95
C ASP A 55 14.47 14.76 7.32
N GLU A 56 14.10 13.50 7.46
CA GLU A 56 12.86 12.97 6.86
C GLU A 56 11.63 13.68 7.40
N ALA A 57 11.54 13.89 8.71
CA ALA A 57 10.37 14.49 9.34
C ALA A 57 10.14 15.93 8.87
N THR A 58 11.20 16.72 8.76
CA THR A 58 11.12 18.08 8.23
C THR A 58 10.80 18.08 6.75
N TYR A 59 11.40 17.18 5.96
CA TYR A 59 11.12 17.09 4.53
C TYR A 59 9.64 16.77 4.25
N LEU A 60 9.03 15.87 5.01
CA LEU A 60 7.61 15.47 4.86
C LEU A 60 6.63 16.63 5.14
N LYS A 61 7.02 17.66 5.89
CA LYS A 61 6.17 18.85 6.12
C LYS A 61 5.90 19.67 4.86
N LYS A 62 6.62 19.43 3.78
CA LYS A 62 6.38 20.10 2.49
C LYS A 62 5.04 19.71 1.84
N TRP A 63 4.45 18.59 2.27
CA TRP A 63 3.17 18.10 1.76
C TRP A 63 2.11 18.10 2.87
N PRO A 64 0.86 18.48 2.55
CA PRO A 64 -0.24 18.48 3.52
C PRO A 64 -0.80 17.06 3.73
N MET A 65 0.06 16.14 4.16
CA MET A 65 -0.33 14.79 4.54
C MET A 65 -0.96 14.75 5.93
N THR A 66 -1.75 13.72 6.19
CA THR A 66 -2.23 13.43 7.55
C THR A 66 -1.08 12.93 8.43
N GLU A 67 -1.25 13.01 9.75
CA GLU A 67 -0.26 12.46 10.70
C GLU A 67 -0.08 10.96 10.51
N GLU A 68 -1.16 10.22 10.25
CA GLU A 68 -1.08 8.78 9.96
C GLU A 68 -0.25 8.48 8.71
N GLN A 69 -0.38 9.28 7.67
CA GLN A 69 0.42 9.13 6.45
C GLN A 69 1.91 9.39 6.72
N ARG A 70 2.22 10.45 7.48
CA ARG A 70 3.62 10.74 7.88
C ARG A 70 4.21 9.63 8.73
N ASP A 71 3.46 9.18 9.73
CA ASP A 71 3.88 8.11 10.63
C ASP A 71 4.16 6.80 9.86
N ALA A 72 3.27 6.42 8.95
CA ALA A 72 3.46 5.25 8.10
C ALA A 72 4.72 5.34 7.23
N ILE A 73 5.04 6.52 6.69
CA ILE A 73 6.25 6.77 5.91
C ILE A 73 7.49 6.64 6.79
N LEU A 74 7.51 7.32 7.94
CA LEU A 74 8.65 7.31 8.85
C LEU A 74 8.95 5.91 9.41
N LYS A 75 7.92 5.12 9.65
CA LYS A 75 8.04 3.73 10.12
C LYS A 75 8.28 2.72 9.00
N ARG A 76 8.22 3.16 7.74
CA ARG A 76 8.27 2.24 6.57
C ARG A 76 7.20 1.14 6.66
N ASP A 77 6.03 1.48 7.19
CA ASP A 77 4.87 0.59 7.19
C ASP A 77 4.21 0.60 5.80
N TRP A 78 4.76 -0.24 4.91
CA TRP A 78 4.37 -0.31 3.51
C TRP A 78 2.90 -0.67 3.32
N ALA A 79 2.40 -1.63 4.09
CA ALA A 79 1.01 -2.04 4.05
C ALA A 79 0.09 -0.89 4.46
N ARG A 80 0.44 -0.17 5.53
CA ARG A 80 -0.30 1.01 5.99
C ARG A 80 -0.27 2.15 4.96
N MET A 81 0.88 2.41 4.35
CA MET A 81 0.98 3.41 3.29
C MET A 81 0.02 3.11 2.12
N ILE A 82 -0.09 1.85 1.69
CA ILE A 82 -1.04 1.44 0.65
C ILE A 82 -2.49 1.66 1.11
N GLN A 83 -2.83 1.28 2.34
CA GLN A 83 -4.16 1.50 2.90
C GLN A 83 -4.54 2.99 2.97
N LEU A 84 -3.55 3.87 3.16
CA LEU A 84 -3.72 5.32 3.21
C LEU A 84 -3.61 6.01 1.85
N GLY A 85 -3.68 5.25 0.76
CA GLY A 85 -3.76 5.75 -0.61
C GLY A 85 -2.42 5.82 -1.35
N GLY A 86 -1.35 5.29 -0.76
CA GLY A 86 -0.07 5.13 -1.45
C GLY A 86 -0.18 4.15 -2.61
N ASN A 87 0.26 4.56 -3.79
CA ASN A 87 0.35 3.67 -4.95
C ASN A 87 1.73 3.01 -4.98
N ILE A 88 1.77 1.71 -5.18
CA ILE A 88 3.01 0.91 -5.11
C ILE A 88 4.09 1.40 -6.08
N TYR A 89 3.72 1.90 -7.26
CA TYR A 89 4.67 2.45 -8.23
C TYR A 89 5.32 3.75 -7.75
N TYR A 90 4.59 4.57 -6.99
CA TYR A 90 5.14 5.77 -6.37
C TYR A 90 5.97 5.39 -5.13
N LEU A 91 5.46 4.50 -4.28
CA LEU A 91 6.19 4.00 -3.10
C LEU A 91 7.53 3.36 -3.48
N SER A 92 7.67 2.86 -4.71
CA SER A 92 8.95 2.33 -5.22
C SER A 92 10.08 3.37 -5.19
N LYS A 93 9.78 4.66 -5.30
CA LYS A 93 10.77 5.73 -5.22
C LYS A 93 11.33 5.85 -3.80
N LEU A 94 10.47 5.64 -2.79
CA LEU A 94 10.87 5.66 -1.38
C LEU A 94 11.74 4.45 -1.04
N PHE A 95 11.30 3.23 -1.34
CA PHE A 95 12.11 2.07 -0.99
C PHE A 95 13.41 1.96 -1.81
N SER A 96 13.42 2.45 -3.05
CA SER A 96 14.66 2.57 -3.82
C SER A 96 15.62 3.60 -3.21
N THR A 97 15.08 4.69 -2.65
CA THR A 97 15.87 5.68 -1.90
C THR A 97 16.52 5.06 -0.65
N ASP A 98 15.83 4.11 -0.01
CA ASP A 98 16.35 3.31 1.11
C ASP A 98 17.31 2.18 0.67
N GLY A 99 17.52 2.00 -0.63
CA GLY A 99 18.32 0.88 -1.17
C GLY A 99 17.65 -0.48 -1.02
N LYS A 100 16.31 -0.51 -0.93
CA LYS A 100 15.53 -1.75 -0.81
C LYS A 100 14.95 -2.17 -2.16
N SER A 101 14.85 -3.48 -2.37
CA SER A 101 14.22 -4.05 -3.55
C SER A 101 12.69 -4.16 -3.38
N PHE A 102 11.97 -4.27 -4.50
CA PHE A 102 10.55 -4.59 -4.49
C PHE A 102 10.27 -5.91 -3.74
N GLN A 103 11.10 -6.91 -3.96
CA GLN A 103 10.98 -8.21 -3.29
C GLN A 103 11.11 -8.10 -1.77
N PHE A 104 12.03 -7.26 -1.28
CA PHE A 104 12.16 -6.99 0.16
C PHE A 104 10.88 -6.37 0.73
N VAL A 105 10.33 -5.36 0.07
CA VAL A 105 9.10 -4.69 0.52
C VAL A 105 7.90 -5.63 0.50
N ALA A 106 7.75 -6.42 -0.58
CA ALA A 106 6.69 -7.41 -0.68
C ALA A 106 6.80 -8.47 0.43
N ALA A 107 8.00 -8.96 0.71
CA ALA A 107 8.25 -9.88 1.80
C ALA A 107 7.83 -9.29 3.16
N THR A 108 8.23 -8.05 3.43
CA THR A 108 7.88 -7.33 4.66
C THR A 108 6.36 -7.23 4.84
N MET A 109 5.61 -6.91 3.78
CA MET A 109 4.15 -6.82 3.82
C MET A 109 3.47 -8.17 4.06
N THR A 110 4.09 -9.27 3.68
CA THR A 110 3.56 -10.63 3.88
C THR A 110 3.99 -11.26 5.19
N GLY A 111 4.88 -10.61 5.95
CA GLY A 111 5.45 -11.16 7.17
C GLY A 111 6.48 -12.28 6.93
N LEU A 112 6.97 -12.42 5.70
CA LEU A 112 8.00 -13.38 5.32
C LEU A 112 9.38 -12.72 5.28
N THR A 113 10.44 -13.54 5.40
CA THR A 113 11.76 -13.09 5.01
C THR A 113 11.83 -12.95 3.48
N GLN A 114 12.81 -12.19 2.99
CA GLN A 114 13.00 -12.05 1.55
C GLN A 114 13.26 -13.40 0.86
N GLU A 115 14.00 -14.29 1.49
CA GLU A 115 14.29 -15.64 1.01
C GLU A 115 13.02 -16.50 0.94
N GLN A 116 12.22 -16.49 2.02
CA GLN A 116 10.94 -17.20 2.05
C GLN A 116 9.98 -16.69 0.97
N TYR A 117 9.91 -15.37 0.79
CA TYR A 117 9.10 -14.77 -0.26
C TYR A 117 9.58 -15.18 -1.67
N ALA A 118 10.88 -15.13 -1.90
CA ALA A 118 11.48 -15.57 -3.18
C ALA A 118 11.15 -17.04 -3.46
N GLN A 119 11.30 -17.91 -2.46
CA GLN A 119 11.01 -19.32 -2.61
C GLN A 119 9.52 -19.58 -2.86
N MET A 120 8.63 -18.85 -2.18
CA MET A 120 7.19 -18.91 -2.42
C MET A 120 6.87 -18.54 -3.87
N MET A 121 7.47 -17.49 -4.40
CA MET A 121 7.25 -17.05 -5.79
C MET A 121 7.77 -18.07 -6.81
N LEU A 122 8.94 -18.69 -6.56
CA LEU A 122 9.48 -19.75 -7.40
C LEU A 122 8.59 -21.01 -7.42
N ASN A 123 7.88 -21.26 -6.33
CA ASN A 123 6.93 -22.37 -6.20
C ASN A 123 5.52 -22.06 -6.74
N GLY A 124 5.36 -21.00 -7.54
CA GLY A 124 4.09 -20.63 -8.18
C GLY A 124 3.29 -19.54 -7.46
N GLY A 125 3.83 -18.95 -6.40
CA GLY A 125 3.19 -17.86 -5.66
C GLY A 125 2.11 -18.33 -4.68
N ARG A 126 1.24 -17.42 -4.29
CA ARG A 126 0.10 -17.72 -3.40
C ARG A 126 -0.97 -18.51 -4.16
N THR A 127 -1.64 -19.41 -3.46
CA THR A 127 -2.75 -20.17 -4.04
C THR A 127 -3.93 -19.26 -4.36
N VAL A 128 -4.73 -19.62 -5.37
CA VAL A 128 -5.91 -18.85 -5.81
C VAL A 128 -6.98 -18.75 -4.71
N GLU A 129 -7.03 -19.71 -3.80
CA GLU A 129 -7.92 -19.68 -2.64
C GLU A 129 -7.69 -18.46 -1.75
N ASN A 130 -6.47 -17.95 -1.71
CA ASN A 130 -6.13 -16.74 -0.96
C ASN A 130 -6.79 -15.46 -1.51
N ASN A 131 -7.37 -15.52 -2.70
CA ASN A 131 -8.11 -14.41 -3.29
C ASN A 131 -9.59 -14.39 -2.89
N ARG A 132 -10.03 -15.33 -2.05
CA ARG A 132 -11.41 -15.36 -1.54
C ARG A 132 -11.62 -14.23 -0.53
N SER A 133 -12.82 -13.65 -0.56
CA SER A 133 -13.24 -12.66 0.42
C SER A 133 -13.41 -13.28 1.81
N LYS A 134 -13.38 -12.44 2.85
CA LYS A 134 -13.68 -12.91 4.22
C LYS A 134 -15.07 -13.51 4.32
N ALA A 135 -16.05 -12.92 3.61
CA ALA A 135 -17.41 -13.44 3.56
C ALA A 135 -17.46 -14.84 2.91
N GLU A 136 -16.69 -15.06 1.85
CA GLU A 136 -16.57 -16.35 1.20
C GLU A 136 -15.91 -17.40 2.12
N TRP A 137 -14.82 -17.02 2.80
CA TRP A 137 -14.17 -17.88 3.79
C TRP A 137 -15.08 -18.24 4.96
N ALA A 138 -15.91 -17.30 5.42
CA ALA A 138 -16.89 -17.58 6.49
C ALA A 138 -17.92 -18.66 6.07
N ARG A 139 -18.31 -18.68 4.80
CA ARG A 139 -19.23 -19.71 4.27
C ARG A 139 -18.58 -21.07 4.07
N THR A 140 -17.31 -21.10 3.70
CA THR A 140 -16.59 -22.33 3.29
C THR A 140 -15.72 -22.93 4.37
N GLY A 141 -15.65 -22.31 5.56
CA GLY A 141 -14.85 -22.79 6.69
C GLY A 141 -13.34 -22.53 6.57
N GLY A 142 -12.97 -21.40 5.99
CA GLY A 142 -11.58 -20.97 5.87
C GLY A 142 -10.94 -20.47 7.18
N PRO A 143 -9.69 -20.01 7.11
CA PRO A 143 -8.95 -19.54 8.28
C PRO A 143 -9.63 -18.33 8.95
N ALA A 144 -9.59 -18.28 10.28
CA ALA A 144 -10.05 -17.12 11.03
C ALA A 144 -9.07 -15.96 10.81
N PHE A 145 -9.51 -14.91 10.09
CA PHE A 145 -8.73 -13.69 9.89
C PHE A 145 -8.79 -12.83 11.15
N GLY A 146 -7.65 -12.56 11.75
CA GLY A 146 -7.53 -11.73 12.96
C GLY A 146 -7.05 -12.49 14.20
N ALA A 147 -6.90 -13.79 14.17
CA ALA A 147 -6.17 -14.49 15.21
C ALA A 147 -4.67 -14.17 15.07
N LYS A 148 -4.17 -13.27 15.90
CA LYS A 148 -2.73 -13.10 16.08
C LYS A 148 -2.16 -14.42 16.59
N LYS A 149 -1.25 -15.01 15.84
CA LYS A 149 -0.32 -16.02 16.41
C LYS A 149 0.74 -15.31 17.22
#